data_d35dbf55fb7c75f2f0c146d1870f6519
#
_entry.id   d35dbf55fb7c75f2f0c146d1870f6519
#
_cell.length_a   1.000
_cell.length_b   1.000
_cell.length_c   1.000
_cell.angle_alpha   90.00
_cell.angle_beta   90.00
_cell.angle_gamma   90.00
#
_symmetry.space_group_name_H-M   'P 1'
#
loop_
_entity.id
_entity.type
_entity.pdbx_description
1 polymer ?
#
loop_
_entity_poly.entity_id
_entity_poly.type
_entity_poly.pdbx_seq_one_letter_code
_entity_poly.pdbx_strand_id
1 'polypeptide(L)'
;MATIAQKEWKQYIAQLRKINDKAVEEFETWVIKNMGYAHIERQKLIDYAYGIATKYGEASAALSSSMYDTIADMSGVSVPAALPAETASYQDVCKTVNGIIKKTGNTKILAQGIGRLVKMAGTDTILSNAYRDRPRGKGSKKRHSGAKVAWIPSGDTCPFCLMLASKGWQNQTVWGANNHSEHIHANCDCTYAVKFNDSVDYAGYDPDEYKAIYDNAEGKTRDEKFRSMNRQYRAENKDKINAQKRANYALKSKRGAADIGGGVPVKYDEKASFAVNIPDYSEKINQQLSLATRKVAEYGSKADYEYASIIDLEAAKEVDFGTSKSYNSVNSYYDFLNNNPDGHFALVHNHNTESGISLPDVQEIAMWKNLDVVIAATNNGITHTIISNGVKSNEYLPLEFESVGKDITDRVQREKKQVQEALKKYSKGKVITHDGRTSKNN
;
A
#
# COMPACT_ATOMS: atom_id res chain seq x y z
N MET A 1 10.41 42.22 15.75
CA MET A 1 9.89 41.16 14.88
C MET A 1 10.38 39.83 15.47
N ALA A 2 9.48 39.02 16.00
CA ALA A 2 9.85 37.70 16.49
C ALA A 2 10.00 36.77 15.28
N THR A 3 11.15 36.18 15.07
CA THR A 3 11.36 35.21 14.00
C THR A 3 11.29 33.82 14.61
N ILE A 4 10.38 32.99 14.11
CA ILE A 4 10.42 31.57 14.45
C ILE A 4 11.73 31.05 13.89
N ALA A 5 12.64 30.69 14.78
CA ALA A 5 13.92 30.17 14.36
C ALA A 5 13.69 28.94 13.48
N GLN A 6 14.45 28.81 12.43
CA GLN A 6 14.38 27.65 11.54
C GLN A 6 14.48 26.32 12.30
N LYS A 7 15.18 26.34 13.45
CA LYS A 7 15.31 25.20 14.36
C LYS A 7 13.96 24.80 14.99
N GLU A 8 13.19 25.76 15.47
CA GLU A 8 11.88 25.50 16.12
C GLU A 8 10.85 24.98 15.13
N TRP A 9 10.80 25.58 13.92
CA TRP A 9 9.97 25.09 12.84
C TRP A 9 10.36 23.66 12.44
N LYS A 10 11.67 23.39 12.29
CA LYS A 10 12.17 22.03 11.99
C LYS A 10 11.84 21.04 13.10
N GLN A 11 11.87 21.45 14.37
CA GLN A 11 11.47 20.58 15.49
C GLN A 11 10.00 20.21 15.42
N TYR A 12 9.12 21.18 15.15
CA TYR A 12 7.69 20.91 14.97
C TYR A 12 7.44 19.92 13.81
N ILE A 13 8.05 20.16 12.65
CA ILE A 13 7.96 19.25 11.51
C ILE A 13 8.49 17.86 11.84
N ALA A 14 9.62 17.78 12.58
CA ALA A 14 10.19 16.50 13.00
C ALA A 14 9.26 15.72 13.94
N GLN A 15 8.53 16.41 14.82
CA GLN A 15 7.54 15.78 15.70
C GLN A 15 6.32 15.28 14.91
N LEU A 16 5.80 16.07 13.99
CA LEU A 16 4.71 15.62 13.09
C LEU A 16 5.13 14.40 12.27
N ARG A 17 6.36 14.43 11.73
CA ARG A 17 6.95 13.27 11.02
C ARG A 17 7.00 12.04 11.91
N LYS A 18 7.53 12.18 13.14
CA LYS A 18 7.64 11.07 14.10
C LYS A 18 6.28 10.45 14.44
N ILE A 19 5.22 11.27 14.58
CA ILE A 19 3.85 10.78 14.79
C ILE A 19 3.41 9.96 13.59
N ASN A 20 3.60 10.49 12.38
CA ASN A 20 3.22 9.82 11.16
C ASN A 20 4.01 8.52 10.91
N ASP A 21 5.33 8.55 11.12
CA ASP A 21 6.20 7.38 10.91
C ASP A 21 5.82 6.26 11.88
N LYS A 22 5.50 6.58 13.14
CA LYS A 22 5.00 5.61 14.11
C LYS A 22 3.65 5.01 13.69
N ALA A 23 2.74 5.80 13.15
CA ALA A 23 1.46 5.30 12.65
C ALA A 23 1.67 4.30 11.49
N VAL A 24 2.53 4.67 10.54
CA VAL A 24 2.88 3.83 9.40
C VAL A 24 3.57 2.54 9.86
N GLU A 25 4.55 2.64 10.75
CA GLU A 25 5.31 1.50 11.29
C GLU A 25 4.41 0.54 12.09
N GLU A 26 3.56 1.07 12.99
CA GLU A 26 2.64 0.26 13.80
C GLU A 26 1.65 -0.48 12.90
N PHE A 27 1.06 0.21 11.91
CA PHE A 27 0.14 -0.40 10.97
C PHE A 27 0.83 -1.43 10.07
N GLU A 28 1.98 -1.11 9.48
CA GLU A 28 2.75 -2.03 8.63
C GLU A 28 3.18 -3.27 9.42
N THR A 29 3.66 -3.09 10.65
CA THR A 29 4.06 -4.20 11.54
C THR A 29 2.89 -5.12 11.85
N TRP A 30 1.71 -4.56 12.14
CA TRP A 30 0.53 -5.36 12.43
C TRP A 30 0.07 -6.14 11.19
N VAL A 31 0.06 -5.51 10.00
CA VAL A 31 -0.29 -6.19 8.75
C VAL A 31 0.72 -7.30 8.44
N ILE A 32 2.02 -7.07 8.65
CA ILE A 32 3.06 -8.08 8.43
C ILE A 32 2.91 -9.25 9.41
N LYS A 33 2.64 -8.98 10.69
CA LYS A 33 2.40 -10.02 11.71
C LYS A 33 1.19 -10.90 11.37
N ASN A 34 0.21 -10.37 10.66
CA ASN A 34 -0.94 -11.09 10.15
C ASN A 34 -0.74 -11.57 8.69
N MET A 35 0.53 -11.72 8.27
CA MET A 35 0.94 -12.28 6.98
C MET A 35 0.50 -11.50 5.73
N GLY A 36 0.22 -10.22 5.90
CA GLY A 36 -0.19 -9.33 4.83
C GLY A 36 -1.70 -9.09 4.78
N TYR A 37 -2.08 -7.97 4.21
CA TYR A 37 -3.50 -7.53 4.23
C TYR A 37 -4.44 -8.48 3.47
N ALA A 38 -3.94 -9.26 2.52
CA ALA A 38 -4.75 -10.23 1.77
C ALA A 38 -5.29 -11.37 2.67
N HIS A 39 -4.61 -11.62 3.79
CA HIS A 39 -4.97 -12.67 4.75
C HIS A 39 -5.75 -12.14 5.95
N ILE A 40 -5.98 -10.83 6.02
CA ILE A 40 -6.74 -10.20 7.09
C ILE A 40 -8.17 -10.00 6.59
N GLU A 41 -9.13 -10.45 7.38
CA GLU A 41 -10.53 -10.13 7.14
C GLU A 41 -10.69 -8.61 6.91
N ARG A 42 -11.38 -8.23 5.84
CA ARG A 42 -11.51 -6.84 5.41
C ARG A 42 -11.99 -5.93 6.53
N GLN A 43 -12.94 -6.38 7.30
CA GLN A 43 -13.49 -5.61 8.41
C GLN A 43 -12.42 -5.35 9.48
N LYS A 44 -11.70 -6.39 9.91
CA LYS A 44 -10.60 -6.26 10.89
C LYS A 44 -9.49 -5.34 10.41
N LEU A 45 -9.17 -5.39 9.12
CA LEU A 45 -8.16 -4.51 8.52
C LEU A 45 -8.61 -3.04 8.60
N ILE A 46 -9.87 -2.76 8.28
CA ILE A 46 -10.45 -1.41 8.34
C ILE A 46 -10.52 -0.93 9.79
N ASP A 47 -10.98 -1.77 10.71
CA ASP A 47 -11.12 -1.43 12.13
C ASP A 47 -9.75 -1.08 12.75
N TYR A 48 -8.73 -1.88 12.45
CA TYR A 48 -7.38 -1.59 12.91
C TYR A 48 -6.81 -0.32 12.28
N ALA A 49 -7.00 -0.14 10.98
CA ALA A 49 -6.62 1.09 10.27
C ALA A 49 -7.29 2.32 10.87
N TYR A 50 -8.57 2.22 11.22
CA TYR A 50 -9.32 3.29 11.87
C TYR A 50 -8.76 3.61 13.26
N GLY A 51 -8.47 2.59 14.08
CA GLY A 51 -7.84 2.78 15.39
C GLY A 51 -6.49 3.50 15.30
N ILE A 52 -5.65 3.14 14.31
CA ILE A 52 -4.38 3.82 14.05
C ILE A 52 -4.58 5.26 13.57
N ALA A 53 -5.48 5.48 12.62
CA ALA A 53 -5.77 6.82 12.09
C ALA A 53 -6.31 7.76 13.17
N THR A 54 -7.16 7.25 14.08
CA THR A 54 -7.69 8.01 15.22
C THR A 54 -6.58 8.32 16.23
N LYS A 55 -5.90 7.30 16.76
CA LYS A 55 -4.85 7.44 17.79
C LYS A 55 -3.77 8.46 17.40
N TYR A 56 -3.23 8.32 16.21
CA TYR A 56 -2.15 9.18 15.75
C TYR A 56 -2.67 10.48 15.11
N GLY A 57 -3.89 10.49 14.59
CA GLY A 57 -4.58 11.67 14.12
C GLY A 57 -4.83 12.66 15.26
N GLU A 58 -5.32 12.20 16.41
CA GLU A 58 -5.48 13.00 17.63
C GLU A 58 -4.16 13.64 18.09
N ALA A 59 -3.07 12.85 18.10
CA ALA A 59 -1.74 13.35 18.45
C ALA A 59 -1.25 14.43 17.46
N SER A 60 -1.49 14.24 16.15
CA SER A 60 -1.15 15.20 15.10
C SER A 60 -1.97 16.49 15.24
N ALA A 61 -3.27 16.38 15.48
CA ALA A 61 -4.17 17.51 15.69
C ALA A 61 -3.81 18.30 16.96
N ALA A 62 -3.53 17.62 18.08
CA ALA A 62 -3.14 18.27 19.33
C ALA A 62 -1.81 19.03 19.20
N LEU A 63 -0.81 18.45 18.55
CA LEU A 63 0.46 19.12 18.29
C LEU A 63 0.26 20.37 17.40
N SER A 64 -0.60 20.28 16.40
CA SER A 64 -0.91 21.39 15.51
C SER A 64 -1.71 22.50 16.22
N SER A 65 -2.63 22.16 17.14
CA SER A 65 -3.30 23.14 18.00
C SER A 65 -2.31 23.90 18.87
N SER A 66 -1.41 23.18 19.55
CA SER A 66 -0.38 23.78 20.38
C SER A 66 0.52 24.74 19.58
N MET A 67 0.91 24.35 18.36
CA MET A 67 1.68 25.22 17.48
C MET A 67 0.89 26.48 17.08
N TYR A 68 -0.38 26.33 16.74
CA TYR A 68 -1.25 27.46 16.39
C TYR A 68 -1.33 28.48 17.50
N ASP A 69 -1.58 28.03 18.75
CA ASP A 69 -1.65 28.88 19.94
C ASP A 69 -0.30 29.57 20.23
N THR A 70 0.80 28.82 20.12
CA THR A 70 2.15 29.37 20.26
C THR A 70 2.39 30.54 19.29
N ILE A 71 2.00 30.38 18.02
CA ILE A 71 2.17 31.45 17.02
C ILE A 71 1.24 32.65 17.31
N ALA A 72 0.03 32.42 17.81
CA ALA A 72 -0.86 33.51 18.24
C ALA A 72 -0.23 34.32 19.40
N ASP A 73 0.29 33.63 20.40
CA ASP A 73 0.96 34.25 21.55
C ASP A 73 2.19 35.05 21.12
N MET A 74 3.07 34.47 20.30
CA MET A 74 4.25 35.15 19.75
C MET A 74 3.88 36.37 18.91
N SER A 75 2.72 36.34 18.26
CA SER A 75 2.17 37.46 17.45
C SER A 75 1.53 38.53 18.32
N GLY A 76 1.37 38.32 19.64
CA GLY A 76 0.64 39.22 20.53
C GLY A 76 -0.83 39.34 20.19
N VAL A 77 -1.46 38.31 19.61
CA VAL A 77 -2.82 38.29 19.13
C VAL A 77 -3.70 37.45 20.03
N SER A 78 -4.78 38.05 20.56
CA SER A 78 -5.74 37.29 21.35
C SER A 78 -6.80 36.68 20.42
N VAL A 79 -6.74 35.36 20.28
CA VAL A 79 -7.71 34.52 19.59
C VAL A 79 -8.17 33.40 20.54
N PRO A 80 -9.32 32.78 20.29
CA PRO A 80 -9.73 31.61 21.04
C PRO A 80 -8.71 30.47 20.89
N ALA A 81 -8.51 29.69 21.95
CA ALA A 81 -7.63 28.52 21.88
C ALA A 81 -7.93 27.65 20.66
N ALA A 82 -6.89 27.13 20.06
CA ALA A 82 -7.02 26.29 18.88
C ALA A 82 -7.75 24.99 19.22
N LEU A 83 -8.73 24.62 18.41
CA LEU A 83 -9.45 23.37 18.54
C LEU A 83 -8.81 22.34 17.65
N PRO A 84 -8.46 21.14 18.16
CA PRO A 84 -8.04 20.03 17.34
C PRO A 84 -9.14 19.67 16.33
N ALA A 85 -8.78 19.44 15.07
CA ALA A 85 -9.73 18.94 14.09
C ALA A 85 -10.08 17.47 14.39
N GLU A 86 -11.25 17.07 13.92
CA GLU A 86 -11.64 15.66 13.95
C GLU A 86 -10.65 14.80 13.14
N THR A 87 -10.42 13.59 13.61
CA THR A 87 -9.64 12.60 12.87
C THR A 87 -10.42 12.07 11.68
N ALA A 88 -9.75 11.32 10.81
CA ALA A 88 -10.41 10.71 9.65
C ALA A 88 -11.63 9.88 10.09
N SER A 89 -12.75 10.07 9.42
CA SER A 89 -13.94 9.29 9.67
C SER A 89 -13.73 7.81 9.30
N TYR A 90 -14.52 6.93 9.89
CA TYR A 90 -14.51 5.52 9.52
C TYR A 90 -14.71 5.32 8.01
N GLN A 91 -15.60 6.13 7.40
CA GLN A 91 -15.86 6.10 5.97
C GLN A 91 -14.64 6.48 5.13
N ASP A 92 -13.84 7.46 5.57
CA ASP A 92 -12.63 7.88 4.85
C ASP A 92 -11.54 6.82 4.94
N VAL A 93 -11.44 6.13 6.09
CA VAL A 93 -10.57 4.96 6.23
C VAL A 93 -11.01 3.83 5.30
N CYS A 94 -12.32 3.50 5.27
CA CYS A 94 -12.87 2.52 4.34
C CYS A 94 -12.55 2.86 2.88
N LYS A 95 -12.77 4.10 2.45
CA LYS A 95 -12.45 4.56 1.09
C LYS A 95 -10.96 4.42 0.79
N THR A 96 -10.11 4.81 1.74
CA THR A 96 -8.65 4.75 1.59
C THR A 96 -8.15 3.31 1.47
N VAL A 97 -8.55 2.44 2.39
CA VAL A 97 -8.18 1.02 2.39
C VAL A 97 -8.66 0.35 1.11
N ASN A 98 -9.95 0.45 0.79
CA ASN A 98 -10.54 -0.16 -0.39
C ASN A 98 -9.95 0.39 -1.70
N GLY A 99 -9.73 1.71 -1.77
CA GLY A 99 -9.15 2.35 -2.95
C GLY A 99 -7.71 1.95 -3.23
N ILE A 100 -6.91 1.71 -2.18
CA ILE A 100 -5.53 1.27 -2.32
C ILE A 100 -5.48 -0.22 -2.69
N ILE A 101 -6.24 -1.06 -2.00
CA ILE A 101 -6.24 -2.51 -2.27
C ILE A 101 -6.67 -2.83 -3.70
N LYS A 102 -7.67 -2.11 -4.24
CA LYS A 102 -8.08 -2.25 -5.65
C LYS A 102 -6.98 -1.91 -6.67
N LYS A 103 -6.01 -1.08 -6.28
CA LYS A 103 -4.96 -0.58 -7.18
C LYS A 103 -3.62 -1.28 -7.03
N THR A 104 -3.34 -1.81 -5.87
CA THR A 104 -2.00 -2.34 -5.56
C THR A 104 -2.04 -3.32 -4.40
N GLY A 105 -1.32 -4.43 -4.56
CA GLY A 105 -1.08 -5.42 -3.51
C GLY A 105 0.04 -5.06 -2.53
N ASN A 106 0.33 -3.78 -2.30
CA ASN A 106 1.50 -3.36 -1.54
C ASN A 106 1.13 -2.83 -0.14
N THR A 107 1.46 -3.60 0.91
CA THR A 107 1.25 -3.24 2.32
C THR A 107 1.85 -1.89 2.69
N LYS A 108 3.03 -1.55 2.16
CA LYS A 108 3.67 -0.26 2.43
C LYS A 108 2.86 0.92 1.88
N ILE A 109 2.28 0.77 0.68
CA ILE A 109 1.41 1.81 0.11
C ILE A 109 0.14 1.95 0.94
N LEU A 110 -0.40 0.84 1.46
CA LEU A 110 -1.55 0.87 2.36
C LEU A 110 -1.21 1.61 3.66
N ALA A 111 -0.10 1.27 4.32
CA ALA A 111 0.38 1.95 5.52
C ALA A 111 0.60 3.45 5.29
N GLN A 112 1.19 3.84 4.16
CA GLN A 112 1.35 5.23 3.76
C GLN A 112 0.01 5.94 3.54
N GLY A 113 -1.01 5.22 3.04
CA GLY A 113 -2.38 5.73 2.94
C GLY A 113 -2.97 6.08 4.30
N ILE A 114 -2.75 5.24 5.31
CA ILE A 114 -3.17 5.52 6.69
C ILE A 114 -2.38 6.70 7.27
N GLY A 115 -1.05 6.73 7.08
CA GLY A 115 -0.21 7.88 7.49
C GLY A 115 -0.68 9.21 6.86
N ARG A 116 -1.20 9.20 5.63
CA ARG A 116 -1.82 10.38 5.03
C ARG A 116 -3.03 10.87 5.83
N LEU A 117 -3.89 9.98 6.29
CA LEU A 117 -5.05 10.34 7.12
C LEU A 117 -4.63 10.96 8.46
N VAL A 118 -3.54 10.46 9.06
CA VAL A 118 -2.94 11.05 10.26
C VAL A 118 -2.46 12.48 10.01
N LYS A 119 -1.77 12.73 8.90
CA LYS A 119 -1.30 14.08 8.52
C LYS A 119 -2.46 15.05 8.27
N MET A 120 -3.56 14.55 7.70
CA MET A 120 -4.74 15.37 7.43
C MET A 120 -5.28 15.99 8.72
N ALA A 121 -5.37 15.26 9.81
CA ALA A 121 -5.88 15.78 11.09
C ALA A 121 -5.09 17.01 11.59
N GLY A 122 -3.76 16.96 11.52
CA GLY A 122 -2.92 18.12 11.87
C GLY A 122 -3.09 19.31 10.91
N THR A 123 -3.15 19.02 9.61
CA THR A 123 -3.37 20.02 8.57
C THR A 123 -4.72 20.70 8.73
N ASP A 124 -5.79 19.93 8.93
CA ASP A 124 -7.15 20.43 9.09
C ASP A 124 -7.31 21.25 10.37
N THR A 125 -6.55 20.91 11.42
CA THR A 125 -6.46 21.73 12.64
C THR A 125 -5.98 23.15 12.32
N ILE A 126 -4.87 23.30 11.60
CA ILE A 126 -4.36 24.62 11.22
C ILE A 126 -5.37 25.37 10.33
N LEU A 127 -5.92 24.70 9.31
CA LEU A 127 -6.81 25.31 8.35
C LEU A 127 -8.14 25.74 8.97
N SER A 128 -8.74 24.92 9.83
CA SER A 128 -10.03 25.21 10.47
C SER A 128 -9.93 26.38 11.45
N ASN A 129 -8.86 26.40 12.27
CA ASN A 129 -8.61 27.51 13.18
C ASN A 129 -8.28 28.82 12.41
N ALA A 130 -7.47 28.73 11.36
CA ALA A 130 -7.18 29.89 10.50
C ALA A 130 -8.42 30.40 9.78
N TYR A 131 -9.34 29.54 9.39
CA TYR A 131 -10.62 29.94 8.82
C TYR A 131 -11.51 30.66 9.86
N ARG A 132 -11.57 30.16 11.10
CA ARG A 132 -12.28 30.80 12.21
C ARG A 132 -11.73 32.20 12.45
N ASP A 133 -10.42 32.38 12.48
CA ASP A 133 -9.72 33.59 12.87
C ASP A 133 -9.28 34.48 11.68
N ARG A 134 -9.81 34.20 10.48
CA ARG A 134 -9.48 34.97 9.25
C ARG A 134 -9.84 36.42 9.37
N PRO A 135 -9.21 37.34 8.59
CA PRO A 135 -9.59 38.76 8.56
C PRO A 135 -11.07 38.91 8.17
N ARG A 136 -11.87 39.56 9.01
CA ARG A 136 -13.24 39.88 8.68
C ARG A 136 -13.28 41.19 7.86
N GLY A 137 -14.12 41.22 6.81
CA GLY A 137 -14.18 42.31 5.84
C GLY A 137 -14.44 43.70 6.42
N LYS A 138 -14.38 44.72 5.58
CA LYS A 138 -14.53 46.16 5.85
C LYS A 138 -15.80 46.52 6.64
N GLY A 139 -15.79 46.46 7.93
CA GLY A 139 -16.94 46.77 8.80
C GLY A 139 -16.79 46.30 10.23
N SER A 140 -15.87 45.41 10.50
CA SER A 140 -15.56 44.98 11.86
C SER A 140 -14.70 46.03 12.57
N LYS A 141 -15.21 46.63 13.67
CA LYS A 141 -14.49 47.62 14.51
C LYS A 141 -13.22 47.07 15.18
N LYS A 142 -12.94 45.75 15.06
CA LYS A 142 -11.72 45.12 15.52
C LYS A 142 -10.86 44.74 14.32
N ARG A 143 -9.93 45.57 13.94
CA ARG A 143 -8.80 45.26 13.05
C ARG A 143 -7.85 44.32 13.74
N HIS A 144 -8.21 43.06 13.83
CA HIS A 144 -7.19 42.05 14.03
C HIS A 144 -6.69 41.69 12.62
N SER A 145 -5.38 41.81 12.41
CA SER A 145 -4.68 41.12 11.35
C SER A 145 -5.04 39.64 11.51
N GLY A 146 -5.97 39.13 10.71
CA GLY A 146 -6.50 37.80 10.90
C GLY A 146 -5.52 36.73 10.41
N ALA A 147 -5.73 35.51 10.84
CA ALA A 147 -4.90 34.36 10.47
C ALA A 147 -4.79 34.19 8.96
N LYS A 148 -3.58 34.13 8.44
CA LYS A 148 -3.22 33.73 7.10
C LYS A 148 -2.46 32.41 7.16
N VAL A 149 -2.55 31.60 6.12
CA VAL A 149 -1.84 30.34 6.01
C VAL A 149 -0.93 30.33 4.79
N ALA A 150 0.19 29.64 4.90
CA ALA A 150 1.07 29.34 3.78
C ALA A 150 1.53 27.88 3.83
N TRP A 151 1.72 27.29 2.68
CA TRP A 151 2.31 25.96 2.55
C TRP A 151 3.82 26.10 2.60
N ILE A 152 4.45 25.59 3.64
CA ILE A 152 5.91 25.66 3.79
C ILE A 152 6.51 24.31 3.43
N PRO A 153 7.32 24.24 2.35
CA PRO A 153 8.06 23.06 1.99
C PRO A 153 9.10 22.67 3.03
N SER A 154 9.29 21.38 3.20
CA SER A 154 10.29 20.81 4.12
C SER A 154 11.12 19.77 3.36
N GLY A 155 12.34 20.11 2.98
CA GLY A 155 13.25 19.23 2.25
C GLY A 155 13.01 19.17 0.74
N ASP A 156 13.08 17.98 0.12
CA ASP A 156 12.89 17.78 -1.31
C ASP A 156 11.47 18.16 -1.76
N THR A 157 11.32 19.35 -2.27
CA THR A 157 10.01 19.91 -2.63
C THR A 157 9.54 19.36 -3.97
N CYS A 158 8.47 18.56 -3.93
CA CYS A 158 7.84 18.10 -5.17
C CYS A 158 7.10 19.24 -5.89
N PRO A 159 6.85 19.13 -7.20
CA PRO A 159 6.18 20.18 -8.00
C PRO A 159 4.82 20.63 -7.44
N PHE A 160 4.06 19.71 -6.80
CA PHE A 160 2.79 20.07 -6.17
C PHE A 160 2.99 20.98 -4.95
N CYS A 161 3.92 20.64 -4.07
CA CYS A 161 4.25 21.47 -2.90
C CYS A 161 4.85 22.81 -3.31
N LEU A 162 5.67 22.85 -4.36
CA LEU A 162 6.22 24.07 -4.91
C LEU A 162 5.12 24.99 -5.44
N MET A 163 4.16 24.45 -6.18
CA MET A 163 2.98 25.19 -6.63
C MET A 163 2.14 25.75 -5.46
N LEU A 164 2.01 25.00 -4.36
CA LEU A 164 1.31 25.49 -3.17
C LEU A 164 2.12 26.58 -2.46
N ALA A 165 3.44 26.39 -2.30
CA ALA A 165 4.33 27.35 -1.68
C ALA A 165 4.39 28.67 -2.43
N SER A 166 4.32 28.65 -3.77
CA SER A 166 4.32 29.84 -4.63
C SER A 166 3.12 30.78 -4.41
N LYS A 167 2.07 30.30 -3.73
CA LYS A 167 0.91 31.13 -3.41
C LYS A 167 1.16 32.10 -2.25
N GLY A 168 2.21 31.86 -1.45
CA GLY A 168 2.54 32.68 -0.29
C GLY A 168 1.46 32.64 0.80
N TRP A 169 1.42 33.70 1.60
CA TRP A 169 0.47 33.87 2.69
C TRP A 169 -0.91 34.25 2.19
N GLN A 170 -1.90 33.39 2.43
CA GLN A 170 -3.26 33.55 1.95
C GLN A 170 -4.28 33.50 3.09
N ASN A 171 -5.40 34.22 2.89
CA ASN A 171 -6.57 34.08 3.74
C ASN A 171 -7.23 32.72 3.46
N GLN A 172 -7.53 31.99 4.53
CA GLN A 172 -8.24 30.73 4.38
C GLN A 172 -9.68 30.94 3.94
N THR A 173 -10.10 30.18 2.95
CA THR A 173 -11.48 30.20 2.43
C THR A 173 -12.25 28.97 2.91
N VAL A 174 -13.59 29.00 2.83
CA VAL A 174 -14.44 27.83 3.14
C VAL A 174 -14.02 26.63 2.29
N TRP A 175 -13.78 26.84 1.02
CA TRP A 175 -13.39 25.77 0.11
C TRP A 175 -12.00 25.19 0.47
N GLY A 176 -11.06 26.06 0.79
CA GLY A 176 -9.71 25.64 1.20
C GLY A 176 -9.73 24.86 2.52
N ALA A 177 -10.55 25.24 3.48
CA ALA A 177 -10.68 24.56 4.75
C ALA A 177 -11.23 23.11 4.58
N ASN A 178 -12.10 22.89 3.61
CA ASN A 178 -12.79 21.61 3.45
C ASN A 178 -12.13 20.64 2.46
N ASN A 179 -11.24 21.10 1.57
CA ASN A 179 -10.80 20.27 0.44
C ASN A 179 -9.27 20.18 0.25
N HIS A 180 -8.48 20.95 0.99
CA HIS A 180 -7.04 21.03 0.71
C HIS A 180 -6.24 19.82 1.21
N SER A 181 -6.67 19.22 2.29
CA SER A 181 -6.03 18.05 2.90
C SER A 181 -6.16 16.79 2.04
N GLU A 182 -7.21 16.67 1.23
CA GLU A 182 -7.46 15.49 0.38
C GLU A 182 -6.38 15.29 -0.69
N HIS A 183 -5.60 16.32 -1.03
CA HIS A 183 -4.57 16.27 -2.06
C HIS A 183 -3.14 16.09 -1.54
N ILE A 184 -2.97 15.98 -0.21
CA ILE A 184 -1.66 15.72 0.39
C ILE A 184 -1.25 14.28 0.07
N HIS A 185 -0.06 14.10 -0.52
CA HIS A 185 0.46 12.76 -0.76
C HIS A 185 1.21 12.21 0.47
N ALA A 186 1.21 10.90 0.60
CA ALA A 186 1.67 10.18 1.80
C ALA A 186 3.12 10.52 2.23
N ASN A 187 4.00 10.76 1.27
CA ASN A 187 5.44 10.99 1.52
C ASN A 187 5.80 12.49 1.55
N CYS A 188 4.84 13.38 1.72
CA CYS A 188 5.10 14.81 1.79
C CYS A 188 5.39 15.24 3.24
N ASP A 189 6.51 15.90 3.45
CA ASP A 189 6.87 16.47 4.76
C ASP A 189 6.47 17.95 4.89
N CYS A 190 5.87 18.51 3.85
CA CYS A 190 5.40 19.87 3.85
C CYS A 190 4.11 20.00 4.66
N THR A 191 3.90 21.16 5.29
CA THR A 191 2.70 21.44 6.07
C THR A 191 2.31 22.90 5.99
N TYR A 192 1.12 23.23 6.48
CA TYR A 192 0.69 24.60 6.61
C TYR A 192 1.30 25.25 7.85
N ALA A 193 1.76 26.49 7.67
CA ALA A 193 2.08 27.42 8.73
C ALA A 193 0.97 28.47 8.85
N VAL A 194 0.85 29.10 10.01
CA VAL A 194 -0.08 30.21 10.26
C VAL A 194 0.70 31.47 10.58
N LYS A 195 0.18 32.63 10.14
CA LYS A 195 0.70 33.97 10.44
C LYS A 195 -0.47 34.89 10.74
N PHE A 196 -0.41 35.62 11.84
CA PHE A 196 -1.46 36.56 12.23
C PHE A 196 -1.15 38.02 11.84
N ASN A 197 0.12 38.38 11.84
CA ASN A 197 0.60 39.72 11.47
C ASN A 197 2.08 39.59 11.04
N ASP A 198 2.71 40.73 10.75
CA ASP A 198 4.10 40.77 10.32
C ASP A 198 5.11 40.76 11.49
N SER A 199 4.65 40.57 12.74
CA SER A 199 5.55 40.46 13.90
C SER A 199 6.24 39.10 14.01
N VAL A 200 5.71 38.07 13.34
CA VAL A 200 6.29 36.71 13.29
C VAL A 200 6.59 36.35 11.85
N ASP A 201 7.78 35.81 11.60
CA ASP A 201 8.20 35.34 10.30
C ASP A 201 8.84 33.94 10.40
N TYR A 202 8.89 33.21 9.31
CA TYR A 202 9.40 31.84 9.23
C TYR A 202 10.73 31.85 8.50
N ALA A 203 11.83 31.65 9.25
CA ALA A 203 13.17 31.66 8.68
C ALA A 203 13.34 30.60 7.59
N GLY A 204 13.78 31.05 6.41
CA GLY A 204 14.03 30.17 5.25
C GLY A 204 12.78 29.88 4.40
N TYR A 205 11.66 30.59 4.62
CA TYR A 205 10.52 30.58 3.74
C TYR A 205 10.44 31.89 2.97
N ASP A 206 10.71 31.85 1.68
CA ASP A 206 10.55 32.96 0.76
C ASP A 206 9.54 32.56 -0.34
N PRO A 207 8.28 33.05 -0.26
CA PRO A 207 7.26 32.72 -1.24
C PRO A 207 7.56 33.27 -2.63
N ASP A 208 8.34 34.35 -2.73
CA ASP A 208 8.68 34.96 -4.03
C ASP A 208 9.68 34.10 -4.81
N GLU A 209 10.59 33.41 -4.11
CA GLU A 209 11.46 32.41 -4.73
C GLU A 209 10.66 31.26 -5.34
N TYR A 210 9.72 30.69 -4.59
CA TYR A 210 8.83 29.64 -5.12
C TYR A 210 7.92 30.13 -6.24
N LYS A 211 7.49 31.39 -6.15
CA LYS A 211 6.69 32.03 -7.20
C LYS A 211 7.50 32.20 -8.49
N ALA A 212 8.73 32.63 -8.38
CA ALA A 212 9.62 32.75 -9.56
C ALA A 212 9.82 31.40 -10.26
N ILE A 213 10.04 30.31 -9.50
CA ILE A 213 10.15 28.98 -10.06
C ILE A 213 8.84 28.56 -10.77
N TYR A 214 7.69 28.82 -10.16
CA TYR A 214 6.39 28.50 -10.77
C TYR A 214 6.10 29.34 -12.01
N ASP A 215 6.39 30.64 -11.98
CA ASP A 215 6.12 31.56 -13.08
C ASP A 215 7.02 31.25 -14.30
N ASN A 216 8.25 30.82 -14.08
CA ASN A 216 9.20 30.43 -15.12
C ASN A 216 8.92 29.03 -15.71
N ALA A 217 8.03 28.24 -15.12
CA ALA A 217 7.65 26.94 -15.67
C ALA A 217 6.92 27.12 -17.02
N GLU A 218 7.30 26.28 -18.00
CA GLU A 218 6.69 26.26 -19.33
C GLU A 218 5.19 25.93 -19.26
N GLY A 219 4.38 26.65 -20.01
CA GLY A 219 2.93 26.45 -20.13
C GLY A 219 2.13 27.72 -19.83
N LYS A 220 0.95 27.80 -20.43
CA LYS A 220 0.01 28.92 -20.26
C LYS A 220 -1.01 28.64 -19.14
N THR A 221 -1.38 27.38 -18.98
CA THR A 221 -2.35 26.95 -17.97
C THR A 221 -1.62 26.38 -16.73
N ARG A 222 -2.33 26.35 -15.60
CA ARG A 222 -1.87 25.72 -14.36
C ARG A 222 -1.41 24.25 -14.60
N ASP A 223 -2.20 23.51 -15.36
CA ASP A 223 -1.92 22.09 -15.62
C ASP A 223 -0.70 21.89 -16.53
N GLU A 224 -0.50 22.78 -17.51
CA GLU A 224 0.69 22.77 -18.35
C GLU A 224 1.95 23.06 -17.54
N LYS A 225 1.93 24.13 -16.74
CA LYS A 225 3.01 24.47 -15.82
C LYS A 225 3.35 23.33 -14.87
N PHE A 226 2.33 22.72 -14.27
CA PHE A 226 2.49 21.59 -13.37
C PHE A 226 3.12 20.36 -14.08
N ARG A 227 2.70 20.05 -15.31
CA ARG A 227 3.31 18.99 -16.12
C ARG A 227 4.76 19.31 -16.47
N SER A 228 5.09 20.55 -16.80
CA SER A 228 6.46 20.99 -17.08
C SER A 228 7.34 20.82 -15.86
N MET A 229 6.92 21.33 -14.70
CA MET A 229 7.64 21.17 -13.44
C MET A 229 7.84 19.71 -13.06
N ASN A 230 6.85 18.84 -13.31
CA ASN A 230 6.98 17.41 -13.07
C ASN A 230 8.01 16.73 -14.00
N ARG A 231 8.07 17.15 -15.27
CA ARG A 231 9.10 16.64 -16.20
C ARG A 231 10.50 17.03 -15.72
N GLN A 232 10.67 18.30 -15.36
CA GLN A 232 11.94 18.81 -14.84
C GLN A 232 12.36 18.11 -13.55
N TYR A 233 11.47 18.03 -12.55
CA TYR A 233 11.72 17.33 -11.30
C TYR A 233 12.13 15.85 -11.51
N ARG A 234 11.45 15.16 -12.42
CA ARG A 234 11.80 13.77 -12.76
C ARG A 234 13.14 13.66 -13.47
N ALA A 235 13.49 14.63 -14.30
CA ALA A 235 14.78 14.66 -14.99
C ALA A 235 15.92 14.91 -13.99
N GLU A 236 15.78 15.91 -13.13
CA GLU A 236 16.77 16.26 -12.09
C GLU A 236 16.95 15.16 -11.04
N ASN A 237 15.85 14.46 -10.69
CA ASN A 237 15.87 13.39 -9.69
C ASN A 237 15.91 11.98 -10.30
N LYS A 238 16.25 11.85 -11.59
CA LYS A 238 16.21 10.57 -12.32
C LYS A 238 17.04 9.49 -11.64
N ASP A 239 18.24 9.81 -11.21
CA ASP A 239 19.14 8.85 -10.57
C ASP A 239 18.65 8.45 -9.16
N LYS A 240 18.13 9.40 -8.39
CA LYS A 240 17.50 9.17 -7.08
C LYS A 240 16.25 8.30 -7.22
N ILE A 241 15.38 8.63 -8.18
CA ILE A 241 14.17 7.86 -8.50
C ILE A 241 14.53 6.43 -8.96
N ASN A 242 15.54 6.31 -9.83
CA ASN A 242 16.00 5.00 -10.32
C ASN A 242 16.73 4.21 -9.23
N ALA A 243 17.52 4.86 -8.37
CA ALA A 243 18.13 4.22 -7.20
C ALA A 243 17.07 3.72 -6.22
N GLN A 244 16.02 4.51 -5.98
CA GLN A 244 14.91 4.12 -5.12
C GLN A 244 14.07 2.99 -5.74
N LYS A 245 13.86 3.02 -7.06
CA LYS A 245 13.24 1.91 -7.79
C LYS A 245 14.10 0.64 -7.69
N ARG A 246 15.42 0.75 -7.90
CA ARG A 246 16.36 -0.38 -7.74
C ARG A 246 16.41 -0.90 -6.32
N ALA A 247 16.42 -0.02 -5.31
CA ALA A 247 16.38 -0.40 -3.90
C ALA A 247 15.03 -1.07 -3.54
N ASN A 248 13.92 -0.55 -4.04
CA ASN A 248 12.61 -1.16 -3.87
C ASN A 248 12.51 -2.51 -4.62
N TYR A 249 13.14 -2.61 -5.80
CA TYR A 249 13.22 -3.85 -6.55
C TYR A 249 14.13 -4.87 -5.84
N ALA A 250 15.29 -4.45 -5.33
CA ALA A 250 16.19 -5.27 -4.53
C ALA A 250 15.57 -5.66 -3.16
N LEU A 251 14.77 -4.80 -2.55
CA LEU A 251 13.97 -5.13 -1.37
C LEU A 251 12.83 -6.09 -1.70
N LYS A 252 12.19 -5.93 -2.85
CA LYS A 252 11.20 -6.90 -3.35
C LYS A 252 11.86 -8.24 -3.66
N SER A 253 13.01 -8.26 -4.32
CA SER A 253 13.75 -9.49 -4.62
C SER A 253 14.31 -10.14 -3.35
N LYS A 254 14.81 -9.37 -2.37
CA LYS A 254 15.24 -9.88 -1.07
C LYS A 254 14.07 -10.30 -0.18
N ARG A 255 12.92 -9.61 -0.23
CA ARG A 255 11.69 -10.03 0.46
C ARG A 255 11.08 -11.25 -0.23
N GLY A 256 11.10 -11.32 -1.56
CA GLY A 256 10.71 -12.51 -2.30
C GLY A 256 11.57 -13.73 -1.99
N ALA A 257 12.85 -13.54 -1.72
CA ALA A 257 13.75 -14.61 -1.28
C ALA A 257 13.64 -14.93 0.23
N ALA A 258 13.13 -13.99 1.04
CA ALA A 258 13.03 -14.16 2.50
C ALA A 258 11.62 -14.58 2.97
N ASP A 259 10.59 -14.36 2.18
CA ASP A 259 9.21 -14.49 2.66
C ASP A 259 8.55 -15.84 2.40
N ILE A 260 9.04 -16.69 1.52
CA ILE A 260 8.44 -18.03 1.33
C ILE A 260 9.51 -19.02 0.88
N GLY A 261 9.88 -19.96 1.76
CA GLY A 261 10.51 -21.21 1.41
C GLY A 261 11.75 -21.15 0.52
N GLY A 262 12.66 -20.20 0.72
CA GLY A 262 14.06 -20.23 0.24
C GLY A 262 14.32 -20.74 -1.19
N GLY A 263 13.37 -20.65 -2.10
CA GLY A 263 13.51 -21.15 -3.46
C GLY A 263 14.43 -20.27 -4.31
N VAL A 264 15.25 -20.90 -5.14
CA VAL A 264 16.08 -20.22 -6.12
C VAL A 264 15.17 -19.67 -7.24
N PRO A 265 15.30 -18.38 -7.64
CA PRO A 265 14.55 -17.85 -8.78
C PRO A 265 14.80 -18.68 -10.04
N VAL A 266 13.73 -19.04 -10.75
CA VAL A 266 13.81 -19.84 -11.98
C VAL A 266 13.33 -19.07 -13.18
N LYS A 267 14.08 -19.22 -14.27
CA LYS A 267 13.69 -18.65 -15.56
C LYS A 267 12.77 -19.61 -16.30
N TYR A 268 11.94 -19.04 -17.17
CA TYR A 268 11.08 -19.82 -18.04
C TYR A 268 11.92 -20.70 -19.00
N ASP A 269 11.59 -21.97 -19.03
CA ASP A 269 12.17 -22.94 -19.98
C ASP A 269 11.11 -23.30 -21.02
N GLU A 270 11.26 -22.78 -22.23
CA GLU A 270 10.34 -23.03 -23.36
C GLU A 270 10.24 -24.54 -23.74
N LYS A 271 11.29 -25.28 -23.44
CA LYS A 271 11.38 -26.72 -23.75
C LYS A 271 10.82 -27.60 -22.62
N ALA A 272 10.56 -27.01 -21.46
CA ALA A 272 10.01 -27.76 -20.32
C ALA A 272 8.61 -28.29 -20.64
N SER A 273 8.29 -29.44 -20.09
CA SER A 273 6.93 -29.98 -20.08
C SER A 273 6.16 -29.38 -18.90
N PHE A 274 4.99 -28.83 -19.18
CA PHE A 274 4.06 -28.34 -18.16
C PHE A 274 2.85 -29.26 -18.03
N ALA A 275 3.06 -30.56 -18.18
CA ALA A 275 1.99 -31.54 -18.14
C ALA A 275 1.36 -31.64 -16.75
N VAL A 276 0.05 -31.70 -16.75
CA VAL A 276 -0.77 -32.04 -15.58
C VAL A 276 -1.55 -33.30 -15.93
N ASN A 277 -1.43 -34.30 -15.06
CA ASN A 277 -2.18 -35.55 -15.22
C ASN A 277 -2.81 -35.92 -13.87
N ILE A 278 -4.09 -35.63 -13.73
CA ILE A 278 -4.90 -35.99 -12.57
C ILE A 278 -5.74 -37.20 -12.98
N PRO A 279 -5.55 -38.38 -12.35
CA PRO A 279 -6.19 -39.63 -12.79
C PRO A 279 -7.72 -39.59 -12.85
N ASP A 280 -8.35 -38.85 -11.95
CA ASP A 280 -9.80 -38.78 -11.84
C ASP A 280 -10.46 -37.78 -12.81
N TYR A 281 -9.67 -37.06 -13.63
CA TYR A 281 -10.14 -36.10 -14.58
C TYR A 281 -9.97 -36.57 -16.05
N SER A 282 -10.90 -36.10 -16.90
CA SER A 282 -10.83 -36.43 -18.34
C SER A 282 -9.55 -35.89 -18.98
N GLU A 283 -9.16 -36.50 -20.09
CA GLU A 283 -8.03 -36.02 -20.90
C GLU A 283 -8.19 -34.56 -21.31
N LYS A 284 -9.42 -34.16 -21.69
CA LYS A 284 -9.73 -32.76 -22.04
C LYS A 284 -9.46 -31.79 -20.90
N ILE A 285 -9.81 -32.13 -19.65
CA ILE A 285 -9.54 -31.32 -18.47
C ILE A 285 -8.03 -31.24 -18.23
N ASN A 286 -7.34 -32.38 -18.25
CA ASN A 286 -5.88 -32.45 -18.06
C ASN A 286 -5.11 -31.63 -19.12
N GLN A 287 -5.57 -31.63 -20.35
CA GLN A 287 -5.02 -30.78 -21.41
C GLN A 287 -5.21 -29.28 -21.11
N GLN A 288 -6.41 -28.86 -20.69
CA GLN A 288 -6.66 -27.47 -20.33
C GLN A 288 -5.83 -27.03 -19.12
N LEU A 289 -5.71 -27.86 -18.10
CA LEU A 289 -4.85 -27.60 -16.94
C LEU A 289 -3.38 -27.44 -17.37
N SER A 290 -2.90 -28.30 -18.28
CA SER A 290 -1.54 -28.23 -18.81
C SER A 290 -1.28 -26.95 -19.62
N LEU A 291 -2.26 -26.53 -20.45
CA LEU A 291 -2.19 -25.26 -21.19
C LEU A 291 -2.16 -24.06 -20.24
N ALA A 292 -3.05 -24.04 -19.24
CA ALA A 292 -3.07 -22.99 -18.23
C ALA A 292 -1.75 -22.92 -17.44
N THR A 293 -1.19 -24.07 -17.06
CA THR A 293 0.08 -24.19 -16.35
C THR A 293 1.23 -23.57 -17.15
N ARG A 294 1.34 -23.89 -18.43
CA ARG A 294 2.33 -23.28 -19.34
C ARG A 294 2.10 -21.76 -19.46
N LYS A 295 0.84 -21.35 -19.61
CA LYS A 295 0.47 -19.93 -19.76
C LYS A 295 0.88 -19.10 -18.55
N VAL A 296 0.54 -19.53 -17.32
CA VAL A 296 0.90 -18.77 -16.12
C VAL A 296 2.42 -18.70 -15.93
N ALA A 297 3.15 -19.78 -16.20
CA ALA A 297 4.62 -19.81 -16.13
C ALA A 297 5.27 -18.84 -17.14
N GLU A 298 4.79 -18.82 -18.38
CA GLU A 298 5.28 -17.94 -19.44
C GLU A 298 5.03 -16.46 -19.09
N TYR A 299 3.81 -16.11 -18.69
CA TYR A 299 3.46 -14.73 -18.34
C TYR A 299 4.16 -14.28 -17.05
N GLY A 300 4.23 -15.14 -16.05
CA GLY A 300 4.91 -14.88 -14.78
C GLY A 300 6.39 -14.58 -14.97
N SER A 301 7.05 -15.38 -15.76
CA SER A 301 8.48 -15.21 -16.08
C SER A 301 8.79 -13.90 -16.82
N LYS A 302 7.90 -13.45 -17.72
CA LYS A 302 8.07 -12.20 -18.48
C LYS A 302 7.85 -10.95 -17.64
N ALA A 303 6.98 -11.05 -16.64
CA ALA A 303 6.53 -9.90 -15.86
C ALA A 303 7.12 -9.83 -14.44
N ASP A 304 7.83 -10.86 -14.00
CA ASP A 304 8.25 -11.06 -12.60
C ASP A 304 7.08 -10.99 -11.60
N TYR A 305 5.89 -11.45 -12.01
CA TYR A 305 4.70 -11.51 -11.19
C TYR A 305 4.11 -12.91 -11.17
N GLU A 306 3.34 -13.22 -10.13
CA GLU A 306 2.47 -14.38 -10.17
C GLU A 306 1.21 -14.09 -10.98
N TYR A 307 0.87 -15.01 -11.85
CA TYR A 307 -0.37 -15.06 -12.61
C TYR A 307 -1.20 -16.24 -12.17
N ALA A 308 -2.51 -16.07 -12.20
CA ALA A 308 -3.46 -17.13 -11.96
C ALA A 308 -4.37 -17.33 -13.17
N SER A 309 -4.77 -18.56 -13.37
CA SER A 309 -5.80 -18.97 -14.31
C SER A 309 -6.83 -19.82 -13.56
N ILE A 310 -8.10 -19.56 -13.77
CA ILE A 310 -9.19 -20.38 -13.27
C ILE A 310 -9.73 -21.22 -14.41
N ILE A 311 -9.77 -22.51 -14.20
CA ILE A 311 -10.31 -23.48 -15.13
C ILE A 311 -11.63 -24.02 -14.59
N ASP A 312 -12.69 -23.90 -15.36
CA ASP A 312 -13.96 -24.57 -15.11
C ASP A 312 -13.78 -26.07 -15.43
N LEU A 313 -13.91 -26.90 -14.39
CA LEU A 313 -13.66 -28.34 -14.50
C LEU A 313 -14.81 -29.09 -15.17
N GLU A 314 -16.01 -28.54 -15.23
CA GLU A 314 -17.13 -29.13 -15.96
C GLU A 314 -17.04 -28.81 -17.45
N ALA A 315 -16.83 -27.56 -17.79
CA ALA A 315 -16.74 -27.11 -19.17
C ALA A 315 -15.38 -27.40 -19.83
N ALA A 316 -14.36 -27.72 -19.03
CA ALA A 316 -12.95 -27.88 -19.43
C ALA A 316 -12.45 -26.67 -20.23
N LYS A 317 -12.58 -25.46 -19.66
CA LYS A 317 -12.15 -24.20 -20.27
C LYS A 317 -11.63 -23.19 -19.24
N GLU A 318 -10.75 -22.30 -19.68
CA GLU A 318 -10.33 -21.14 -18.90
C GLU A 318 -11.49 -20.13 -18.80
N VAL A 319 -11.79 -19.68 -17.58
CA VAL A 319 -12.88 -18.74 -17.29
C VAL A 319 -12.41 -17.45 -16.67
N ASP A 320 -11.20 -17.43 -16.08
CA ASP A 320 -10.57 -16.22 -15.57
C ASP A 320 -9.04 -16.33 -15.70
N PHE A 321 -8.39 -15.19 -15.95
CA PHE A 321 -6.93 -15.09 -16.03
C PHE A 321 -6.47 -13.70 -15.60
N GLY A 322 -5.53 -13.62 -14.66
CA GLY A 322 -5.08 -12.34 -14.19
C GLY A 322 -3.86 -12.39 -13.28
N THR A 323 -3.48 -11.22 -12.80
CA THR A 323 -2.39 -11.04 -11.84
C THR A 323 -2.70 -9.91 -10.88
N SER A 324 -2.23 -10.02 -9.64
CA SER A 324 -2.23 -8.93 -8.66
C SER A 324 -1.03 -8.00 -8.80
N LYS A 325 -0.18 -8.23 -9.82
CA LYS A 325 1.10 -7.52 -10.02
C LYS A 325 2.03 -7.62 -8.81
N SER A 326 2.02 -8.78 -8.16
CA SER A 326 2.88 -9.11 -7.03
C SER A 326 3.79 -10.29 -7.41
N TYR A 327 5.00 -10.28 -6.86
CA TYR A 327 5.99 -11.33 -7.12
C TYR A 327 5.60 -12.69 -6.50
N ASN A 328 4.92 -12.67 -5.36
CA ASN A 328 4.67 -13.85 -4.53
C ASN A 328 3.19 -14.04 -4.18
N SER A 329 2.28 -13.39 -4.85
CA SER A 329 0.85 -13.58 -4.58
C SER A 329 -0.01 -13.18 -5.76
N VAL A 330 -1.05 -13.95 -5.99
CA VAL A 330 -2.09 -13.65 -6.96
C VAL A 330 -3.45 -13.89 -6.33
N ASN A 331 -4.29 -12.86 -6.29
CA ASN A 331 -5.64 -12.91 -5.74
C ASN A 331 -6.68 -12.24 -6.66
N SER A 332 -6.32 -12.07 -7.94
CA SER A 332 -7.22 -11.46 -8.94
C SER A 332 -8.49 -12.26 -9.16
N TYR A 333 -8.47 -13.55 -8.87
CA TYR A 333 -9.57 -14.52 -9.06
C TYR A 333 -10.58 -14.54 -7.91
N TYR A 334 -10.35 -13.85 -6.80
CA TYR A 334 -11.25 -13.89 -5.62
C TYR A 334 -12.66 -13.42 -5.94
N ASP A 335 -12.79 -12.35 -6.73
CA ASP A 335 -14.10 -11.82 -7.14
C ASP A 335 -14.83 -12.85 -8.03
N PHE A 336 -14.11 -13.58 -8.88
CA PHE A 336 -14.68 -14.63 -9.70
C PHE A 336 -15.23 -15.78 -8.86
N LEU A 337 -14.44 -16.33 -7.93
CA LEU A 337 -14.86 -17.43 -7.07
C LEU A 337 -16.05 -17.06 -6.17
N ASN A 338 -16.05 -15.83 -5.63
CA ASN A 338 -17.18 -15.32 -4.83
C ASN A 338 -18.48 -15.22 -5.63
N ASN A 339 -18.40 -14.85 -6.91
CA ASN A 339 -19.58 -14.68 -7.77
C ASN A 339 -20.07 -16.00 -8.40
N ASN A 340 -19.34 -17.11 -8.21
CA ASN A 340 -19.66 -18.41 -8.79
C ASN A 340 -19.61 -19.53 -7.71
N PRO A 341 -20.39 -19.44 -6.62
CA PRO A 341 -20.23 -20.30 -5.44
C PRO A 341 -20.53 -21.78 -5.68
N ASP A 342 -21.32 -22.10 -6.71
CA ASP A 342 -21.81 -23.46 -7.01
C ASP A 342 -20.99 -24.13 -8.13
N GLY A 343 -19.92 -23.48 -8.62
CA GLY A 343 -19.07 -24.05 -9.66
C GLY A 343 -18.04 -25.05 -9.13
N HIS A 344 -17.34 -25.70 -10.06
CA HIS A 344 -16.23 -26.62 -9.81
C HIS A 344 -15.00 -26.13 -10.57
N PHE A 345 -14.00 -25.58 -9.85
CA PHE A 345 -12.89 -24.88 -10.46
C PHE A 345 -11.53 -25.46 -10.07
N ALA A 346 -10.56 -25.25 -10.95
CA ALA A 346 -9.15 -25.38 -10.64
C ALA A 346 -8.47 -24.00 -10.68
N LEU A 347 -7.66 -23.71 -9.67
CA LEU A 347 -6.74 -22.58 -9.63
C LEU A 347 -5.37 -23.05 -10.10
N VAL A 348 -4.86 -22.43 -11.14
CA VAL A 348 -3.50 -22.66 -11.66
C VAL A 348 -2.72 -21.35 -11.51
N HIS A 349 -1.56 -21.38 -10.82
CA HIS A 349 -0.72 -20.21 -10.69
C HIS A 349 0.76 -20.56 -10.82
N ASN A 350 1.60 -19.56 -11.09
CA ASN A 350 3.04 -19.79 -11.19
C ASN A 350 3.78 -19.37 -9.92
N HIS A 351 4.84 -20.09 -9.61
CA HIS A 351 5.88 -19.70 -8.66
C HIS A 351 7.13 -19.24 -9.41
N ASN A 352 7.65 -18.06 -9.06
CA ASN A 352 8.87 -17.51 -9.64
C ASN A 352 10.15 -18.14 -9.06
N THR A 353 10.01 -19.09 -8.13
CA THR A 353 11.10 -19.81 -7.47
C THR A 353 10.85 -21.32 -7.51
N GLU A 354 11.87 -22.15 -7.24
CA GLU A 354 11.72 -23.62 -7.05
C GLU A 354 11.05 -23.94 -5.71
N SER A 355 9.94 -23.30 -5.41
CA SER A 355 9.12 -23.62 -4.24
C SER A 355 8.07 -24.65 -4.62
N GLY A 356 7.83 -25.62 -3.75
CA GLY A 356 6.69 -26.52 -3.84
C GLY A 356 5.40 -25.83 -3.37
N ILE A 357 4.39 -26.65 -3.02
CA ILE A 357 3.16 -26.16 -2.40
C ILE A 357 3.49 -25.43 -1.10
N SER A 358 2.93 -24.26 -0.94
CA SER A 358 3.00 -23.42 0.26
C SER A 358 1.75 -23.57 1.14
N LEU A 359 1.79 -23.06 2.36
CA LEU A 359 0.61 -23.04 3.23
C LEU A 359 -0.52 -22.16 2.67
N PRO A 360 -0.24 -20.98 2.05
CA PRO A 360 -1.24 -20.24 1.27
C PRO A 360 -1.93 -21.05 0.17
N ASP A 361 -1.22 -21.90 -0.56
CA ASP A 361 -1.84 -22.72 -1.62
C ASP A 361 -2.84 -23.73 -1.02
N VAL A 362 -2.51 -24.31 0.14
CA VAL A 362 -3.45 -25.17 0.88
C VAL A 362 -4.61 -24.38 1.44
N GLN A 363 -4.38 -23.12 1.86
CA GLN A 363 -5.42 -22.21 2.31
C GLN A 363 -6.48 -21.99 1.24
N GLU A 364 -6.08 -21.80 -0.02
CA GLU A 364 -7.02 -21.59 -1.12
C GLU A 364 -8.00 -22.76 -1.21
N ILE A 365 -7.49 -23.98 -1.23
CA ILE A 365 -8.33 -25.17 -1.34
C ILE A 365 -9.21 -25.43 -0.09
N ALA A 366 -8.74 -25.01 1.08
CA ALA A 366 -9.48 -25.12 2.32
C ALA A 366 -10.59 -24.05 2.45
N MET A 367 -10.40 -22.87 1.88
CA MET A 367 -11.29 -21.71 2.04
C MET A 367 -12.44 -21.73 1.03
N TRP A 368 -12.14 -22.01 -0.24
CA TRP A 368 -13.14 -21.92 -1.31
C TRP A 368 -13.90 -23.23 -1.50
N LYS A 369 -15.24 -23.18 -1.32
CA LYS A 369 -16.09 -24.38 -1.51
C LYS A 369 -16.09 -24.90 -2.94
N ASN A 370 -15.97 -24.01 -3.89
CA ASN A 370 -16.02 -24.23 -5.32
C ASN A 370 -14.62 -24.45 -5.94
N LEU A 371 -13.58 -24.56 -5.14
CA LEU A 371 -12.22 -24.83 -5.62
C LEU A 371 -11.83 -26.29 -5.29
N ASP A 372 -11.71 -27.12 -6.31
CA ASP A 372 -11.41 -28.53 -6.18
C ASP A 372 -9.94 -28.88 -6.38
N VAL A 373 -9.24 -28.06 -7.15
CA VAL A 373 -7.83 -28.30 -7.51
C VAL A 373 -7.04 -27.01 -7.39
N VAL A 374 -5.84 -27.07 -6.82
CA VAL A 374 -4.84 -26.00 -6.89
C VAL A 374 -3.56 -26.58 -7.51
N ILE A 375 -3.02 -25.85 -8.49
CA ILE A 375 -1.78 -26.21 -9.18
C ILE A 375 -0.80 -25.04 -9.04
N ALA A 376 0.35 -25.31 -8.44
CA ALA A 376 1.48 -24.41 -8.42
C ALA A 376 2.52 -24.87 -9.44
N ALA A 377 2.89 -24.00 -10.38
CA ALA A 377 3.84 -24.29 -11.43
C ALA A 377 5.09 -23.42 -11.29
N THR A 378 6.27 -24.02 -11.32
CA THR A 378 7.51 -23.26 -11.44
C THR A 378 7.75 -22.87 -12.89
N ASN A 379 8.47 -21.78 -13.13
CA ASN A 379 8.74 -21.30 -14.49
C ASN A 379 9.59 -22.27 -15.35
N ASN A 380 10.21 -23.28 -14.73
CA ASN A 380 11.04 -24.28 -15.40
C ASN A 380 10.36 -25.66 -15.58
N GLY A 381 9.04 -25.75 -15.36
CA GLY A 381 8.27 -26.95 -15.67
C GLY A 381 8.01 -27.92 -14.52
N ILE A 382 8.35 -27.57 -13.27
CA ILE A 382 7.88 -28.38 -12.15
C ILE A 382 6.47 -27.97 -11.80
N THR A 383 5.55 -28.92 -11.69
CA THR A 383 4.16 -28.67 -11.27
C THR A 383 3.85 -29.44 -10.01
N HIS A 384 3.11 -28.81 -9.12
CA HIS A 384 2.61 -29.41 -7.89
C HIS A 384 1.10 -29.26 -7.82
N THR A 385 0.38 -30.35 -7.79
CA THR A 385 -1.07 -30.38 -7.79
C THR A 385 -1.60 -30.90 -6.47
N ILE A 386 -2.53 -30.18 -5.88
CA ILE A 386 -3.32 -30.62 -4.72
C ILE A 386 -4.80 -30.70 -5.10
N ILE A 387 -5.50 -31.70 -4.59
CA ILE A 387 -6.92 -31.94 -4.85
C ILE A 387 -7.66 -31.83 -3.53
N SER A 388 -8.75 -31.09 -3.47
CA SER A 388 -9.60 -30.95 -2.31
C SER A 388 -10.20 -32.30 -1.89
N ASN A 389 -10.24 -32.58 -0.59
CA ASN A 389 -11.01 -33.71 -0.04
C ASN A 389 -12.43 -33.30 0.39
N GLY A 390 -12.82 -32.07 0.09
CA GLY A 390 -14.13 -31.51 0.46
C GLY A 390 -14.19 -30.90 1.87
N VAL A 391 -13.18 -31.12 2.70
CA VAL A 391 -13.09 -30.46 4.02
C VAL A 391 -12.73 -28.99 3.81
N LYS A 392 -13.49 -28.11 4.46
CA LYS A 392 -13.28 -26.65 4.38
C LYS A 392 -12.98 -26.07 5.74
N SER A 393 -12.27 -24.95 5.76
CA SER A 393 -11.94 -24.21 6.96
C SER A 393 -12.52 -22.80 6.88
N ASN A 394 -13.04 -22.31 7.99
CA ASN A 394 -13.40 -20.91 8.16
C ASN A 394 -12.25 -20.13 8.85
N GLU A 395 -11.18 -20.82 9.21
CA GLU A 395 -10.04 -20.25 9.90
C GLU A 395 -8.85 -20.07 8.94
N TYR A 396 -8.02 -19.10 9.27
CA TYR A 396 -6.78 -18.88 8.57
C TYR A 396 -5.76 -19.98 8.95
N LEU A 397 -5.35 -20.82 7.99
CA LEU A 397 -4.53 -22.00 8.25
C LEU A 397 -3.21 -21.73 9.00
N PRO A 398 -2.47 -20.63 8.78
CA PRO A 398 -1.30 -20.33 9.58
C PRO A 398 -1.59 -20.17 11.08
N LEU A 399 -2.78 -19.70 11.47
CA LEU A 399 -3.20 -19.67 12.87
C LEU A 399 -3.61 -21.06 13.36
N GLU A 400 -4.33 -21.81 12.54
CA GLU A 400 -4.74 -23.18 12.83
C GLU A 400 -3.52 -24.08 13.08
N PHE A 401 -2.47 -23.93 12.25
CA PHE A 401 -1.24 -24.72 12.34
C PHE A 401 -0.10 -24.02 13.09
N GLU A 402 -0.35 -22.90 13.76
CA GLU A 402 0.67 -22.12 14.49
C GLU A 402 1.45 -22.97 15.51
N SER A 403 0.77 -23.90 16.17
CA SER A 403 1.40 -24.79 17.16
C SER A 403 2.26 -25.90 16.54
N VAL A 404 2.07 -26.22 15.26
CA VAL A 404 2.81 -27.27 14.56
C VAL A 404 4.25 -26.86 14.36
N GLY A 405 5.17 -27.66 14.86
CA GLY A 405 6.60 -27.44 14.74
C GLY A 405 7.14 -26.26 15.56
N LYS A 406 6.48 -25.85 16.62
CA LYS A 406 6.99 -24.80 17.54
C LYS A 406 8.37 -25.10 18.10
N ASP A 407 8.71 -26.36 18.22
CA ASP A 407 10.01 -26.87 18.62
C ASP A 407 11.10 -26.76 17.55
N ILE A 408 10.73 -26.49 16.29
CA ILE A 408 11.64 -26.36 15.18
C ILE A 408 12.11 -24.92 15.07
N THR A 409 13.40 -24.67 15.28
CA THR A 409 14.01 -23.32 15.18
C THR A 409 14.17 -22.88 13.73
N ASP A 410 14.42 -23.81 12.80
CA ASP A 410 14.50 -23.54 11.37
C ASP A 410 13.10 -23.26 10.81
N ARG A 411 12.92 -22.04 10.31
CA ARG A 411 11.64 -21.55 9.77
C ARG A 411 11.16 -22.39 8.58
N VAL A 412 12.06 -22.76 7.68
CA VAL A 412 11.73 -23.51 6.46
C VAL A 412 11.24 -24.92 6.82
N GLN A 413 11.91 -25.56 7.76
CA GLN A 413 11.50 -26.89 8.23
C GLN A 413 10.18 -26.85 8.97
N ARG A 414 9.93 -25.81 9.77
CA ARG A 414 8.64 -25.58 10.44
C ARG A 414 7.51 -25.43 9.43
N GLU A 415 7.68 -24.59 8.43
CA GLU A 415 6.69 -24.34 7.38
C GLU A 415 6.39 -25.61 6.58
N LYS A 416 7.41 -26.37 6.21
CA LYS A 416 7.23 -27.68 5.56
C LYS A 416 6.37 -28.63 6.41
N LYS A 417 6.58 -28.68 7.73
CA LYS A 417 5.77 -29.49 8.63
C LYS A 417 4.33 -29.00 8.71
N GLN A 418 4.11 -27.68 8.76
CA GLN A 418 2.77 -27.07 8.72
C GLN A 418 2.03 -27.42 7.43
N VAL A 419 2.69 -27.27 6.27
CA VAL A 419 2.13 -27.67 4.97
C VAL A 419 1.76 -29.13 4.95
N GLN A 420 2.61 -30.02 5.45
CA GLN A 420 2.32 -31.45 5.51
C GLN A 420 1.06 -31.78 6.35
N GLU A 421 0.92 -31.14 7.52
CA GLU A 421 -0.26 -31.35 8.36
C GLU A 421 -1.54 -30.76 7.73
N ALA A 422 -1.43 -29.57 7.11
CA ALA A 422 -2.54 -28.97 6.38
C ALA A 422 -2.99 -29.83 5.18
N LEU A 423 -2.04 -30.38 4.40
CA LEU A 423 -2.33 -31.30 3.30
C LEU A 423 -3.06 -32.57 3.78
N LYS A 424 -2.65 -33.15 4.91
CA LYS A 424 -3.36 -34.31 5.49
C LYS A 424 -4.83 -33.99 5.81
N LYS A 425 -5.12 -32.77 6.25
CA LYS A 425 -6.47 -32.37 6.65
C LYS A 425 -7.35 -31.97 5.47
N TYR A 426 -6.81 -31.27 4.47
CA TYR A 426 -7.60 -30.60 3.44
C TYR A 426 -7.44 -31.16 2.02
N SER A 427 -6.50 -32.08 1.79
CA SER A 427 -6.30 -32.63 0.45
C SER A 427 -6.58 -34.14 0.36
N LYS A 428 -6.93 -34.60 -0.85
CA LYS A 428 -7.01 -36.03 -1.18
C LYS A 428 -5.60 -36.54 -1.47
N GLY A 429 -5.10 -37.42 -0.65
CA GLY A 429 -3.84 -38.12 -0.90
C GLY A 429 -2.60 -37.22 -0.86
N LYS A 430 -1.57 -37.62 -1.59
CA LYS A 430 -0.30 -36.91 -1.69
C LYS A 430 -0.36 -35.86 -2.79
N VAL A 431 0.46 -34.80 -2.67
CA VAL A 431 0.72 -33.84 -3.75
C VAL A 431 1.20 -34.61 -4.99
N ILE A 432 0.54 -34.39 -6.13
CA ILE A 432 0.95 -34.92 -7.42
C ILE A 432 2.02 -33.98 -7.96
N THR A 433 3.25 -34.45 -8.13
CA THR A 433 4.34 -33.65 -8.68
C THR A 433 4.75 -34.19 -10.03
N HIS A 434 4.86 -33.32 -11.03
CA HIS A 434 5.45 -33.59 -12.32
C HIS A 434 6.70 -32.73 -12.48
N ASP A 435 7.84 -33.35 -12.79
CA ASP A 435 9.09 -32.68 -13.12
C ASP A 435 9.30 -32.74 -14.64
N GLY A 436 8.90 -31.67 -15.30
CA GLY A 436 9.03 -31.56 -16.77
C GLY A 436 10.25 -30.78 -17.21
N ARG A 437 11.21 -30.54 -16.32
CA ARG A 437 12.45 -29.84 -16.68
C ARG A 437 13.20 -30.60 -17.77
N THR A 438 13.72 -29.83 -18.73
CA THR A 438 14.66 -30.41 -19.69
C THR A 438 15.93 -30.78 -18.96
N SER A 439 16.29 -32.07 -18.96
CA SER A 439 17.59 -32.50 -18.42
C SER A 439 18.69 -31.73 -19.14
N LYS A 440 19.44 -30.90 -18.40
CA LYS A 440 20.74 -30.47 -18.90
C LYS A 440 21.58 -31.73 -19.07
N ASN A 441 21.80 -32.15 -20.29
CA ASN A 441 22.87 -33.07 -20.56
C ASN A 441 24.13 -32.45 -20.00
N ASN A 442 24.74 -33.12 -19.01
CA ASN A 442 26.04 -32.81 -18.43
C ASN A 442 27.14 -32.69 -19.48
#